data_a93825e1e50faf06a2f749d88b2e1ec0
#
_entry.id   a93825e1e50faf06a2f749d88b2e1ec0
#
_cell.length_a   1.000
_cell.length_b   1.000
_cell.length_c   1.000
_cell.angle_alpha   90.00
_cell.angle_beta   90.00
_cell.angle_gamma   90.00
#
_symmetry.space_group_name_H-M   'P 1'
#
loop_
_entity.id
_entity.type
_entity.pdbx_description
1 polymer ?
#
loop_
_entity_poly.entity_id
_entity_poly.type
_entity_poly.pdbx_seq_one_letter_code
_entity_poly.pdbx_strand_id
1 'polypeptide(L)'
;MGKNVVVIGTQWGDEGKGKVVDLLTDRAAAVVRFQGGHNAGHTLVIDGRKTVLHLIPSGILRARVQCLIGNGVVLSPAALLEELAMLEESGVPARERLRISESCPLILPYHIALDHAREAARGKKAIGTTGRGIGPAYEDKVSRRGLRLGELLEPDHFKERLREVMDYHNHALQHYFKAQPVDYQKVLDEALAQGERIAPLVTDIPGLLHTLRAEGRNIMFEGAQGALLDIDHGTYPYVTSSNTTAGGAACGSGVGPRDLDYVLGIVKAYTTRVGAGPFPTELFDADGKHLGEKGHEFGATTGRRRRCGWLDMVALRRSLAINSVTGMCITKLDVLDGLPTLRIGVAYRLDGRTVTSSPVGADLMERCEPEYIEMPGWSESTVGARSKQDLPAATQAYLARIEELSGVPIDIISTGPDRADTVILRHPFEPD
;
A
#
# COMPACT_ATOMS: atom_id res chain seq x y z
N MET A 1 -1.93 11.21 26.10
CA MET A 1 -2.54 10.03 25.47
C MET A 1 -1.68 9.61 24.31
N GLY A 2 -1.61 8.29 24.04
CA GLY A 2 -0.95 7.84 22.81
C GLY A 2 -1.71 8.29 21.57
N LYS A 3 -1.02 8.40 20.44
CA LYS A 3 -1.60 8.77 19.14
C LYS A 3 -1.77 7.54 18.25
N ASN A 4 -2.83 7.53 17.47
CA ASN A 4 -3.09 6.59 16.39
C ASN A 4 -2.73 7.27 15.05
N VAL A 5 -1.65 6.82 14.42
CA VAL A 5 -1.11 7.39 13.18
C VAL A 5 -1.39 6.46 12.02
N VAL A 6 -2.06 6.96 10.98
CA VAL A 6 -2.29 6.22 9.74
C VAL A 6 -1.26 6.64 8.69
N VAL A 7 -0.53 5.69 8.13
CA VAL A 7 0.45 5.93 7.05
C VAL A 7 -0.09 5.36 5.75
N ILE A 8 -0.34 6.22 4.77
CA ILE A 8 -0.90 5.85 3.47
C ILE A 8 -0.05 6.35 2.30
N GLY A 9 -0.11 5.66 1.17
CA GLY A 9 0.36 6.20 -0.11
C GLY A 9 -0.68 7.13 -0.71
N THR A 10 -0.25 8.24 -1.26
CA THR A 10 -1.15 9.25 -1.83
C THR A 10 -1.28 9.18 -3.35
N GLN A 11 -0.46 8.37 -4.00
CA GLN A 11 -0.38 8.23 -5.46
C GLN A 11 -0.80 6.80 -5.89
N TRP A 12 -0.15 6.21 -6.89
CA TRP A 12 -0.43 4.84 -7.36
C TRP A 12 0.42 3.76 -6.69
N GLY A 13 0.78 3.92 -5.42
CA GLY A 13 1.66 3.00 -4.71
C GLY A 13 3.14 3.25 -5.00
N ASP A 14 4.00 2.45 -4.36
CA ASP A 14 5.46 2.53 -4.51
C ASP A 14 6.07 3.88 -4.11
N GLU A 15 5.39 4.65 -3.24
CA GLU A 15 5.87 5.94 -2.73
C GLU A 15 7.01 5.80 -1.72
N GLY A 16 7.43 4.60 -1.35
CA GLY A 16 8.49 4.38 -0.37
C GLY A 16 8.00 4.29 1.08
N LYS A 17 6.75 3.87 1.28
CA LYS A 17 6.13 3.74 2.62
C LYS A 17 6.95 2.92 3.60
N GLY A 18 7.55 1.80 3.17
CA GLY A 18 8.26 0.89 4.06
C GLY A 18 9.35 1.57 4.89
N LYS A 19 10.19 2.42 4.28
CA LYS A 19 11.22 3.20 4.99
C LYS A 19 10.62 4.09 6.07
N VAL A 20 9.53 4.78 5.75
CA VAL A 20 8.87 5.74 6.66
C VAL A 20 8.19 5.01 7.81
N VAL A 21 7.53 3.89 7.52
CA VAL A 21 6.93 3.02 8.54
C VAL A 21 8.00 2.51 9.50
N ASP A 22 9.13 1.99 8.99
CA ASP A 22 10.24 1.55 9.83
C ASP A 22 10.79 2.70 10.72
N LEU A 23 10.96 3.88 10.14
CA LEU A 23 11.43 5.06 10.87
C LEU A 23 10.49 5.41 12.05
N LEU A 24 9.19 5.44 11.81
CA LEU A 24 8.19 5.82 12.82
C LEU A 24 7.93 4.71 13.85
N THR A 25 8.27 3.47 13.52
CA THR A 25 8.03 2.30 14.38
C THR A 25 8.77 2.40 15.73
N ASP A 26 9.86 3.15 15.82
CA ASP A 26 10.59 3.34 17.08
C ASP A 26 9.72 3.93 18.21
N ARG A 27 8.65 4.67 17.86
CA ARG A 27 7.70 5.26 18.82
C ARG A 27 6.36 4.57 18.88
N ALA A 28 6.16 3.50 18.11
CA ALA A 28 4.92 2.73 18.07
C ALA A 28 5.00 1.51 19.01
N ALA A 29 3.95 1.24 19.76
CA ALA A 29 3.78 -0.01 20.50
C ALA A 29 3.22 -1.13 19.61
N ALA A 30 2.42 -0.77 18.60
CA ALA A 30 1.89 -1.70 17.63
C ALA A 30 1.87 -1.13 16.21
N VAL A 31 2.04 -2.00 15.21
CA VAL A 31 1.86 -1.70 13.78
C VAL A 31 0.78 -2.61 13.22
N VAL A 32 -0.21 -2.04 12.54
CA VAL A 32 -1.42 -2.73 12.06
C VAL A 32 -1.51 -2.65 10.55
N ARG A 33 -1.49 -3.79 9.86
CA ARG A 33 -1.92 -3.88 8.46
C ARG A 33 -3.43 -4.00 8.43
N PHE A 34 -4.10 -3.13 7.69
CA PHE A 34 -5.56 -3.03 7.71
C PHE A 34 -6.23 -3.38 6.38
N GLN A 35 -5.48 -3.52 5.28
CA GLN A 35 -6.04 -3.83 3.98
C GLN A 35 -5.00 -4.46 3.02
N GLY A 36 -5.47 -4.90 1.83
CA GLY A 36 -4.65 -5.58 0.85
C GLY A 36 -4.41 -7.04 1.22
N GLY A 37 -3.33 -7.58 0.75
CA GLY A 37 -2.88 -8.94 1.04
C GLY A 37 -1.39 -9.04 0.74
N HIS A 38 -0.93 -10.22 0.36
CA HIS A 38 0.48 -10.46 0.01
C HIS A 38 0.87 -9.89 -1.38
N ASN A 39 0.01 -9.10 -2.02
CA ASN A 39 0.34 -8.29 -3.21
C ASN A 39 1.14 -7.02 -2.89
N ALA A 40 1.24 -6.62 -1.64
CA ALA A 40 2.14 -5.55 -1.22
C ALA A 40 3.61 -6.01 -1.27
N GLY A 41 4.54 -5.05 -1.33
CA GLY A 41 5.98 -5.30 -1.24
C GLY A 41 6.64 -4.13 -0.51
N HIS A 42 6.82 -4.26 0.81
CA HIS A 42 7.50 -3.26 1.63
C HIS A 42 8.96 -3.65 1.78
N THR A 43 9.82 -2.94 1.08
CA THR A 43 11.27 -3.14 1.18
C THR A 43 11.83 -2.31 2.32
N LEU A 44 12.52 -2.98 3.23
CA LEU A 44 13.21 -2.39 4.37
C LEU A 44 14.70 -2.65 4.22
N VAL A 45 15.50 -1.64 4.54
CA VAL A 45 16.97 -1.78 4.61
C VAL A 45 17.40 -1.39 6.02
N ILE A 46 17.84 -2.38 6.80
CA ILE A 46 18.29 -2.19 8.17
C ILE A 46 19.71 -2.76 8.27
N ASP A 47 20.66 -1.95 8.69
CA ASP A 47 22.09 -2.30 8.81
C ASP A 47 22.63 -2.97 7.53
N GLY A 48 22.25 -2.44 6.36
CA GLY A 48 22.64 -2.93 5.05
C GLY A 48 21.94 -4.21 4.59
N ARG A 49 21.10 -4.83 5.42
CA ARG A 49 20.31 -6.01 5.06
C ARG A 49 18.96 -5.60 4.48
N LYS A 50 18.66 -6.09 3.30
CA LYS A 50 17.38 -5.86 2.61
C LYS A 50 16.40 -6.97 2.97
N THR A 51 15.25 -6.60 3.53
CA THR A 51 14.11 -7.49 3.79
C THR A 51 12.90 -7.00 3.01
N VAL A 52 12.19 -7.88 2.34
CA VAL A 52 10.95 -7.55 1.63
C VAL A 52 9.79 -8.25 2.33
N LEU A 53 8.85 -7.47 2.86
CA LEU A 53 7.65 -7.97 3.52
C LEU A 53 6.44 -7.78 2.61
N HIS A 54 5.59 -8.79 2.55
CA HIS A 54 4.40 -8.79 1.71
C HIS A 54 3.10 -8.68 2.51
N LEU A 55 3.02 -9.40 3.62
CA LEU A 55 1.81 -9.55 4.44
C LEU A 55 2.02 -9.07 5.88
N ILE A 56 3.16 -9.42 6.47
CA ILE A 56 3.49 -9.08 7.86
C ILE A 56 3.81 -7.59 7.96
N PRO A 57 3.31 -6.87 9.01
CA PRO A 57 3.61 -5.46 9.21
C PRO A 57 5.11 -5.19 9.33
N SER A 58 5.56 -4.04 8.79
CA SER A 58 6.98 -3.66 8.76
C SER A 58 7.63 -3.54 10.15
N GLY A 59 6.83 -3.30 11.19
CA GLY A 59 7.27 -3.27 12.58
C GLY A 59 7.84 -4.57 13.12
N ILE A 60 7.70 -5.69 12.41
CA ILE A 60 8.17 -7.02 12.87
C ILE A 60 9.69 -7.07 13.10
N LEU A 61 10.44 -6.23 12.40
CA LEU A 61 11.89 -6.14 12.56
C LEU A 61 12.33 -5.42 13.84
N ARG A 62 11.37 -4.88 14.62
CA ARG A 62 11.62 -4.18 15.89
C ARG A 62 11.19 -5.03 17.08
N ALA A 63 12.14 -5.34 17.97
CA ALA A 63 11.96 -6.32 19.06
C ALA A 63 10.81 -6.01 20.05
N ARG A 64 10.38 -4.74 20.18
CA ARG A 64 9.39 -4.31 21.17
C ARG A 64 8.02 -3.98 20.57
N VAL A 65 7.83 -4.20 19.28
CA VAL A 65 6.63 -3.78 18.55
C VAL A 65 5.73 -4.96 18.30
N GLN A 66 4.48 -4.86 18.65
CA GLN A 66 3.45 -5.82 18.26
C GLN A 66 3.05 -5.60 16.80
N CYS A 67 2.91 -6.66 16.04
CA CYS A 67 2.48 -6.62 14.65
C CYS A 67 1.12 -7.27 14.51
N LEU A 68 0.17 -6.51 13.97
CA LEU A 68 -1.23 -6.91 13.93
C LEU A 68 -1.72 -6.96 12.48
N ILE A 69 -2.41 -8.03 12.11
CA ILE A 69 -3.11 -8.14 10.83
C ILE A 69 -4.60 -8.01 11.10
N GLY A 70 -5.19 -6.90 10.65
CA GLY A 70 -6.59 -6.58 10.83
C GLY A 70 -7.51 -7.32 9.84
N ASN A 71 -8.79 -7.35 10.14
CA ASN A 71 -9.85 -8.03 9.39
C ASN A 71 -10.05 -7.56 7.94
N GLY A 72 -9.48 -6.41 7.58
CA GLY A 72 -9.52 -5.90 6.20
C GLY A 72 -8.51 -6.56 5.26
N VAL A 73 -7.53 -7.28 5.79
CA VAL A 73 -6.52 -8.00 5.00
C VAL A 73 -7.09 -9.31 4.49
N VAL A 74 -6.92 -9.61 3.20
CA VAL A 74 -7.16 -10.95 2.65
C VAL A 74 -5.91 -11.79 2.84
N LEU A 75 -6.03 -12.84 3.63
CA LEU A 75 -4.92 -13.63 4.18
C LEU A 75 -4.68 -14.90 3.36
N SER A 76 -3.51 -15.04 2.77
CA SER A 76 -3.03 -16.33 2.25
C SER A 76 -2.29 -17.07 3.36
N PRO A 77 -2.82 -18.21 3.87
CA PRO A 77 -2.13 -18.99 4.89
C PRO A 77 -0.75 -19.47 4.45
N ALA A 78 -0.63 -19.91 3.21
CA ALA A 78 0.65 -20.35 2.63
C ALA A 78 1.69 -19.23 2.61
N ALA A 79 1.32 -18.06 2.03
CA ALA A 79 2.23 -16.92 1.95
C ALA A 79 2.63 -16.38 3.34
N LEU A 80 1.72 -16.40 4.32
CA LEU A 80 2.03 -16.03 5.69
C LEU A 80 3.08 -16.97 6.30
N LEU A 81 2.91 -18.27 6.14
CA LEU A 81 3.82 -19.26 6.71
C LEU A 81 5.21 -19.22 6.04
N GLU A 82 5.27 -18.95 4.73
CA GLU A 82 6.53 -18.72 4.01
C GLU A 82 7.26 -17.48 4.53
N GLU A 83 6.54 -16.37 4.72
CA GLU A 83 7.12 -15.12 5.22
C GLU A 83 7.57 -15.26 6.68
N LEU A 84 6.82 -15.98 7.52
CA LEU A 84 7.24 -16.33 8.87
C LEU A 84 8.52 -17.15 8.89
N ALA A 85 8.62 -18.19 8.06
CA ALA A 85 9.81 -19.03 7.97
C ALA A 85 11.05 -18.20 7.56
N MET A 86 10.93 -17.35 6.55
CA MET A 86 12.00 -16.43 6.11
C MET A 86 12.47 -15.51 7.25
N LEU A 87 11.54 -14.98 8.06
CA LEU A 87 11.88 -14.12 9.18
C LEU A 87 12.58 -14.88 10.31
N GLU A 88 12.10 -16.06 10.65
CA GLU A 88 12.68 -16.93 11.67
C GLU A 88 14.08 -17.40 11.29
N GLU A 89 14.30 -17.79 10.03
CA GLU A 89 15.63 -18.12 9.47
C GLU A 89 16.60 -16.92 9.54
N SER A 90 16.07 -15.70 9.46
CA SER A 90 16.84 -14.45 9.61
C SER A 90 17.06 -14.06 11.08
N GLY A 91 16.61 -14.88 12.05
CA GLY A 91 16.75 -14.65 13.48
C GLY A 91 15.71 -13.68 14.08
N VAL A 92 14.60 -13.41 13.35
CA VAL A 92 13.50 -12.57 13.84
C VAL A 92 12.41 -13.45 14.46
N PRO A 93 12.14 -13.38 15.79
CA PRO A 93 11.11 -14.19 16.45
C PRO A 93 9.72 -13.64 16.18
N ALA A 94 9.27 -13.76 14.90
CA ALA A 94 8.07 -13.09 14.42
C ALA A 94 6.79 -13.61 15.09
N ARG A 95 6.70 -14.91 15.37
CA ARG A 95 5.51 -15.52 15.99
C ARG A 95 5.20 -15.00 17.40
N GLU A 96 6.19 -14.57 18.14
CA GLU A 96 5.98 -14.04 19.49
C GLU A 96 5.17 -12.73 19.46
N ARG A 97 5.31 -11.94 18.41
CA ARG A 97 4.79 -10.57 18.31
C ARG A 97 3.73 -10.36 17.24
N LEU A 98 3.48 -11.36 16.39
CA LEU A 98 2.44 -11.31 15.38
C LEU A 98 1.11 -11.78 15.96
N ARG A 99 0.03 -11.01 15.68
CA ARG A 99 -1.35 -11.40 15.96
C ARG A 99 -2.23 -11.11 14.74
N ILE A 100 -3.24 -11.95 14.52
CA ILE A 100 -4.05 -11.95 13.30
C ILE A 100 -5.53 -12.01 13.68
N SER A 101 -6.33 -11.18 13.05
CA SER A 101 -7.77 -11.21 13.26
C SER A 101 -8.39 -12.49 12.73
N GLU A 102 -9.21 -13.14 13.55
CA GLU A 102 -10.05 -14.28 13.16
C GLU A 102 -10.98 -13.97 11.99
N SER A 103 -11.32 -12.69 11.81
CA SER A 103 -12.21 -12.21 10.75
C SER A 103 -11.52 -11.92 9.40
N CYS A 104 -10.22 -12.20 9.25
CA CYS A 104 -9.53 -12.09 7.96
C CYS A 104 -10.13 -13.05 6.94
N PRO A 105 -10.57 -12.58 5.76
CA PRO A 105 -10.94 -13.47 4.66
C PRO A 105 -9.72 -14.23 4.16
N LEU A 106 -9.89 -15.50 3.81
CA LEU A 106 -8.82 -16.34 3.30
C LEU A 106 -8.63 -16.19 1.80
N ILE A 107 -7.39 -16.24 1.35
CA ILE A 107 -7.03 -16.53 -0.04
C ILE A 107 -6.67 -18.01 -0.13
N LEU A 108 -7.42 -18.74 -0.92
CA LEU A 108 -7.22 -20.16 -1.16
C LEU A 108 -6.90 -20.42 -2.64
N PRO A 109 -6.40 -21.62 -3.03
CA PRO A 109 -5.94 -21.89 -4.39
C PRO A 109 -6.94 -21.59 -5.50
N TYR A 110 -8.25 -21.71 -5.28
CA TYR A 110 -9.26 -21.37 -6.28
C TYR A 110 -9.35 -19.86 -6.57
N HIS A 111 -9.02 -19.00 -5.61
CA HIS A 111 -8.93 -17.55 -5.85
C HIS A 111 -7.79 -17.22 -6.83
N ILE A 112 -6.65 -17.88 -6.69
CA ILE A 112 -5.50 -17.73 -7.58
C ILE A 112 -5.86 -18.23 -8.99
N ALA A 113 -6.50 -19.40 -9.07
CA ALA A 113 -6.97 -19.96 -10.36
C ALA A 113 -7.95 -19.01 -11.07
N LEU A 114 -8.90 -18.43 -10.34
CA LEU A 114 -9.84 -17.43 -10.86
C LEU A 114 -9.16 -16.16 -11.34
N ASP A 115 -8.17 -15.64 -10.58
CA ASP A 115 -7.43 -14.43 -10.96
C ASP A 115 -6.72 -14.64 -12.31
N HIS A 116 -6.01 -15.75 -12.46
CA HIS A 116 -5.35 -16.12 -13.72
C HIS A 116 -6.35 -16.34 -14.87
N ALA A 117 -7.46 -17.04 -14.63
CA ALA A 117 -8.47 -17.31 -15.64
C ALA A 117 -9.14 -16.02 -16.15
N ARG A 118 -9.41 -15.07 -15.24
CA ARG A 118 -9.97 -13.74 -15.57
C ARG A 118 -9.03 -12.89 -16.41
N GLU A 119 -7.74 -12.82 -16.02
CA GLU A 119 -6.74 -12.08 -16.79
C GLU A 119 -6.55 -12.68 -18.20
N ALA A 120 -6.49 -14.01 -18.29
CA ALA A 120 -6.41 -14.70 -19.57
C ALA A 120 -7.63 -14.42 -20.47
N ALA A 121 -8.84 -14.45 -19.92
CA ALA A 121 -10.07 -14.17 -20.66
C ALA A 121 -10.17 -12.72 -21.17
N ARG A 122 -9.58 -11.76 -20.45
CA ARG A 122 -9.53 -10.34 -20.86
C ARG A 122 -8.51 -10.07 -21.97
N GLY A 123 -7.50 -10.90 -22.13
CA GLY A 123 -6.47 -10.76 -23.15
C GLY A 123 -5.81 -9.36 -23.12
N LYS A 124 -5.92 -8.60 -24.22
CA LYS A 124 -5.33 -7.25 -24.32
C LYS A 124 -5.97 -6.21 -23.38
N LYS A 125 -7.13 -6.49 -22.81
CA LYS A 125 -7.84 -5.64 -21.83
C LYS A 125 -7.57 -6.09 -20.39
N ALA A 126 -6.55 -6.92 -20.16
CA ALA A 126 -6.16 -7.35 -18.82
C ALA A 126 -5.80 -6.15 -17.93
N ILE A 127 -6.19 -6.21 -16.67
CA ILE A 127 -5.89 -5.16 -15.68
C ILE A 127 -4.40 -5.18 -15.33
N GLY A 128 -3.76 -6.34 -15.43
CA GLY A 128 -2.38 -6.56 -15.05
C GLY A 128 -2.25 -6.84 -13.56
N THR A 129 -3.13 -7.70 -13.02
CA THR A 129 -3.11 -8.12 -11.61
C THR A 129 -1.80 -8.79 -11.24
N THR A 130 -1.59 -9.01 -9.94
CA THR A 130 -0.42 -9.76 -9.45
C THR A 130 -0.60 -11.28 -9.58
N GLY A 131 -1.79 -11.76 -9.99
CA GLY A 131 -2.11 -13.19 -10.08
C GLY A 131 -2.19 -13.91 -8.73
N ARG A 132 -2.34 -13.17 -7.63
CA ARG A 132 -2.31 -13.69 -6.25
C ARG A 132 -3.68 -13.95 -5.63
N GLY A 133 -4.76 -13.85 -6.40
CA GLY A 133 -6.12 -14.12 -5.95
C GLY A 133 -6.73 -13.03 -5.05
N ILE A 134 -6.13 -11.84 -4.99
CA ILE A 134 -6.57 -10.73 -4.14
C ILE A 134 -8.00 -10.30 -4.50
N GLY A 135 -8.24 -10.00 -5.79
CA GLY A 135 -9.55 -9.56 -6.28
C GLY A 135 -10.66 -10.57 -6.01
N PRO A 136 -10.51 -11.84 -6.43
CA PRO A 136 -11.48 -12.89 -6.13
C PRO A 136 -11.77 -13.08 -4.64
N ALA A 137 -10.77 -12.96 -3.75
CA ALA A 137 -10.99 -13.06 -2.31
C ALA A 137 -11.80 -11.88 -1.74
N TYR A 138 -11.57 -10.65 -2.21
CA TYR A 138 -12.41 -9.50 -1.85
C TYR A 138 -13.83 -9.63 -2.41
N GLU A 139 -13.99 -10.15 -3.62
CA GLU A 139 -15.32 -10.45 -4.20
C GLU A 139 -16.08 -11.43 -3.32
N ASP A 140 -15.45 -12.50 -2.88
CA ASP A 140 -16.06 -13.49 -1.99
C ASP A 140 -16.41 -12.88 -0.63
N LYS A 141 -15.57 -12.01 -0.08
CA LYS A 141 -15.86 -11.26 1.15
C LYS A 141 -17.16 -10.47 1.02
N VAL A 142 -17.30 -9.64 -0.03
CA VAL A 142 -18.50 -8.78 -0.17
C VAL A 142 -19.74 -9.53 -0.59
N SER A 143 -19.59 -10.66 -1.30
CA SER A 143 -20.71 -11.58 -1.62
C SER A 143 -21.14 -12.46 -0.44
N ARG A 144 -20.41 -12.40 0.68
CA ARG A 144 -20.66 -13.16 1.91
C ARG A 144 -20.49 -14.67 1.79
N ARG A 145 -19.75 -15.14 0.76
CA ARG A 145 -19.35 -16.56 0.60
C ARG A 145 -17.92 -16.82 1.05
N GLY A 146 -17.11 -15.76 1.22
CA GLY A 146 -15.71 -15.90 1.61
C GLY A 146 -15.55 -16.60 2.95
N LEU A 147 -14.57 -17.49 3.03
CA LEU A 147 -14.16 -18.18 4.24
C LEU A 147 -13.23 -17.28 5.06
N ARG A 148 -13.42 -17.26 6.38
CA ARG A 148 -12.59 -16.47 7.30
C ARG A 148 -11.61 -17.35 8.06
N LEU A 149 -10.56 -16.74 8.59
CA LEU A 149 -9.54 -17.45 9.34
C LEU A 149 -10.12 -18.18 10.57
N GLY A 150 -11.09 -17.58 11.28
CA GLY A 150 -11.77 -18.23 12.40
C GLY A 150 -12.50 -19.51 12.03
N GLU A 151 -13.12 -19.55 10.85
CA GLU A 151 -13.81 -20.76 10.35
C GLU A 151 -12.80 -21.90 10.09
N LEU A 152 -11.58 -21.58 9.65
CA LEU A 152 -10.51 -22.56 9.44
C LEU A 152 -10.09 -23.28 10.73
N LEU A 153 -10.34 -22.67 11.88
CA LEU A 153 -10.05 -23.27 13.20
C LEU A 153 -11.13 -24.25 13.66
N GLU A 154 -12.25 -24.35 12.93
CA GLU A 154 -13.35 -25.28 13.16
C GLU A 154 -13.46 -26.27 11.99
N PRO A 155 -12.69 -27.37 11.97
CA PRO A 155 -12.49 -28.21 10.80
C PRO A 155 -13.76 -28.72 10.11
N ASP A 156 -14.77 -29.15 10.89
CA ASP A 156 -16.00 -29.71 10.34
C ASP A 156 -16.83 -28.63 9.64
N HIS A 157 -16.98 -27.46 10.25
CA HIS A 157 -17.65 -26.31 9.66
C HIS A 157 -16.91 -25.83 8.40
N PHE A 158 -15.59 -25.68 8.50
CA PHE A 158 -14.76 -25.27 7.37
C PHE A 158 -14.90 -26.19 6.16
N LYS A 159 -14.92 -27.51 6.39
CA LYS A 159 -15.06 -28.53 5.37
C LYS A 159 -16.36 -28.39 4.57
N GLU A 160 -17.49 -28.16 5.25
CA GLU A 160 -18.79 -27.96 4.61
C GLU A 160 -18.81 -26.68 3.78
N ARG A 161 -18.38 -25.59 4.37
CA ARG A 161 -18.33 -24.28 3.72
C ARG A 161 -17.37 -24.26 2.52
N LEU A 162 -16.19 -24.89 2.66
CA LEU A 162 -15.22 -24.98 1.58
C LEU A 162 -15.81 -25.74 0.36
N ARG A 163 -16.57 -26.81 0.60
CA ARG A 163 -17.20 -27.58 -0.47
C ARG A 163 -18.18 -26.73 -1.26
N GLU A 164 -19.08 -26.03 -0.57
CA GLU A 164 -20.06 -25.13 -1.19
C GLU A 164 -19.37 -24.06 -2.07
N VAL A 165 -18.35 -23.41 -1.54
CA VAL A 165 -17.65 -22.32 -2.24
C VAL A 165 -16.85 -22.86 -3.42
N MET A 166 -16.17 -24.00 -3.27
CA MET A 166 -15.38 -24.61 -4.34
C MET A 166 -16.26 -25.17 -5.46
N ASP A 167 -17.43 -25.73 -5.17
CA ASP A 167 -18.38 -26.19 -6.20
C ASP A 167 -18.79 -25.00 -7.08
N TYR A 168 -19.09 -23.84 -6.49
CA TYR A 168 -19.41 -22.63 -7.23
C TYR A 168 -18.24 -22.16 -8.11
N HIS A 169 -17.03 -22.04 -7.55
CA HIS A 169 -15.88 -21.53 -8.28
C HIS A 169 -15.36 -22.50 -9.32
N ASN A 170 -15.35 -23.80 -9.03
CA ASN A 170 -14.98 -24.84 -10.00
C ASN A 170 -15.97 -24.89 -11.17
N HIS A 171 -17.26 -24.67 -10.93
CA HIS A 171 -18.24 -24.54 -12.01
C HIS A 171 -17.87 -23.35 -12.92
N ALA A 172 -17.55 -22.18 -12.35
CA ALA A 172 -17.12 -21.01 -13.12
C ALA A 172 -15.82 -21.26 -13.91
N LEU A 173 -14.82 -21.88 -13.27
CA LEU A 173 -13.56 -22.23 -13.92
C LEU A 173 -13.80 -23.14 -15.14
N GLN A 174 -14.54 -24.24 -14.97
CA GLN A 174 -14.77 -25.23 -16.02
C GLN A 174 -15.70 -24.72 -17.12
N HIS A 175 -16.85 -24.16 -16.75
CA HIS A 175 -17.92 -23.90 -17.71
C HIS A 175 -17.84 -22.48 -18.33
N TYR A 176 -17.39 -21.49 -17.57
CA TYR A 176 -17.28 -20.12 -18.09
C TYR A 176 -15.88 -19.82 -18.64
N PHE A 177 -14.82 -20.05 -17.84
CA PHE A 177 -13.45 -19.74 -18.24
C PHE A 177 -12.74 -20.84 -19.05
N LYS A 178 -13.32 -22.05 -19.13
CA LYS A 178 -12.70 -23.22 -19.78
C LYS A 178 -11.31 -23.56 -19.19
N ALA A 179 -11.15 -23.30 -17.91
CA ALA A 179 -9.95 -23.58 -17.13
C ALA A 179 -10.08 -24.87 -16.32
N GLN A 180 -9.00 -25.38 -15.82
CA GLN A 180 -8.99 -26.59 -14.97
C GLN A 180 -9.60 -26.26 -13.59
N PRO A 181 -10.44 -27.15 -13.04
CA PRO A 181 -10.93 -27.01 -11.68
C PRO A 181 -9.80 -27.25 -10.67
N VAL A 182 -10.01 -26.74 -9.47
CA VAL A 182 -9.09 -26.96 -8.34
C VAL A 182 -9.54 -28.16 -7.53
N ASP A 183 -8.61 -29.02 -7.12
CA ASP A 183 -8.89 -30.21 -6.34
C ASP A 183 -9.32 -29.87 -4.91
N TYR A 184 -10.51 -30.28 -4.53
CA TYR A 184 -11.11 -29.99 -3.24
C TYR A 184 -10.33 -30.61 -2.09
N GLN A 185 -9.98 -31.92 -2.20
CA GLN A 185 -9.33 -32.63 -1.09
C GLN A 185 -7.94 -32.06 -0.80
N LYS A 186 -7.20 -31.74 -1.86
CA LYS A 186 -5.91 -31.08 -1.72
C LYS A 186 -6.02 -29.74 -1.02
N VAL A 187 -6.98 -28.88 -1.41
CA VAL A 187 -7.19 -27.58 -0.76
C VAL A 187 -7.58 -27.73 0.70
N LEU A 188 -8.46 -28.69 1.01
CA LEU A 188 -8.88 -28.96 2.39
C LEU A 188 -7.70 -29.39 3.26
N ASP A 189 -6.94 -30.38 2.84
CA ASP A 189 -5.83 -30.93 3.61
C ASP A 189 -4.73 -29.90 3.85
N GLU A 190 -4.36 -29.13 2.81
CA GLU A 190 -3.38 -28.05 2.92
C GLU A 190 -3.87 -26.92 3.84
N ALA A 191 -5.13 -26.51 3.71
CA ALA A 191 -5.69 -25.43 4.51
C ALA A 191 -5.77 -25.79 6.00
N LEU A 192 -6.21 -27.01 6.34
CA LEU A 192 -6.29 -27.48 7.73
C LEU A 192 -4.90 -27.56 8.36
N ALA A 193 -3.91 -28.15 7.65
CA ALA A 193 -2.53 -28.21 8.13
C ALA A 193 -1.90 -26.81 8.34
N GLN A 194 -2.23 -25.86 7.49
CA GLN A 194 -1.81 -24.47 7.65
C GLN A 194 -2.52 -23.80 8.83
N GLY A 195 -3.81 -24.07 9.00
CA GLY A 195 -4.64 -23.56 10.10
C GLY A 195 -4.08 -23.92 11.47
N GLU A 196 -3.70 -25.18 11.70
CA GLU A 196 -3.06 -25.64 12.94
C GLU A 196 -1.80 -24.82 13.29
N ARG A 197 -1.00 -24.48 12.28
CA ARG A 197 0.24 -23.70 12.46
C ARG A 197 0.00 -22.22 12.73
N ILE A 198 -1.16 -21.68 12.29
CA ILE A 198 -1.54 -20.26 12.42
C ILE A 198 -2.40 -20.04 13.68
N ALA A 199 -3.13 -21.03 14.14
CA ALA A 199 -4.04 -20.95 15.28
C ALA A 199 -3.48 -20.19 16.52
N PRO A 200 -2.21 -20.41 16.93
CA PRO A 200 -1.65 -19.69 18.08
C PRO A 200 -1.50 -18.18 17.88
N LEU A 201 -1.61 -17.67 16.65
CA LEU A 201 -1.46 -16.25 16.28
C LEU A 201 -2.82 -15.54 16.23
N VAL A 202 -3.92 -16.27 16.24
CA VAL A 202 -5.26 -15.72 16.05
C VAL A 202 -5.76 -15.08 17.35
N THR A 203 -6.33 -13.86 17.22
CA THR A 203 -6.88 -13.14 18.38
C THR A 203 -7.93 -12.10 17.93
N ASP A 204 -8.70 -11.59 18.90
CA ASP A 204 -9.57 -10.42 18.74
C ASP A 204 -8.72 -9.15 18.61
N ILE A 205 -8.46 -8.73 17.36
CA ILE A 205 -7.67 -7.52 17.07
C ILE A 205 -8.38 -6.24 17.52
N PRO A 206 -9.69 -6.02 17.27
CA PRO A 206 -10.41 -4.86 17.81
C PRO A 206 -10.28 -4.70 19.33
N GLY A 207 -10.48 -5.78 20.09
CA GLY A 207 -10.32 -5.78 21.56
C GLY A 207 -8.90 -5.44 22.00
N LEU A 208 -7.89 -6.01 21.33
CA LEU A 208 -6.47 -5.72 21.61
C LEU A 208 -6.14 -4.24 21.32
N LEU A 209 -6.62 -3.68 20.21
CA LEU A 209 -6.41 -2.27 19.87
C LEU A 209 -7.09 -1.33 20.88
N HIS A 210 -8.29 -1.68 21.31
CA HIS A 210 -8.98 -0.93 22.37
C HIS A 210 -8.17 -0.90 23.68
N THR A 211 -7.61 -2.03 24.08
CA THR A 211 -6.75 -2.15 25.27
C THR A 211 -5.50 -1.28 25.15
N LEU A 212 -4.76 -1.40 24.04
CA LEU A 212 -3.55 -0.61 23.79
C LEU A 212 -3.84 0.90 23.84
N ARG A 213 -4.98 1.32 23.27
CA ARG A 213 -5.40 2.72 23.32
C ARG A 213 -5.74 3.18 24.73
N ALA A 214 -6.46 2.38 25.50
CA ALA A 214 -6.80 2.69 26.90
C ALA A 214 -5.53 2.83 27.77
N GLU A 215 -4.47 2.07 27.46
CA GLU A 215 -3.15 2.19 28.07
C GLU A 215 -2.36 3.43 27.58
N GLY A 216 -2.90 4.23 26.68
CA GLY A 216 -2.22 5.40 26.12
C GLY A 216 -1.04 5.05 25.22
N ARG A 217 -1.06 3.89 24.55
CA ARG A 217 0.01 3.43 23.65
C ARG A 217 -0.13 4.04 22.27
N ASN A 218 0.98 4.32 21.63
CA ASN A 218 1.02 4.75 20.22
C ASN A 218 0.78 3.56 19.29
N ILE A 219 -0.14 3.71 18.35
CA ILE A 219 -0.47 2.68 17.36
C ILE A 219 -0.27 3.26 15.97
N MET A 220 0.39 2.51 15.08
CA MET A 220 0.56 2.88 13.69
C MET A 220 -0.25 1.95 12.78
N PHE A 221 -1.01 2.54 11.86
CA PHE A 221 -1.77 1.81 10.83
C PHE A 221 -1.02 1.92 9.51
N GLU A 222 -0.52 0.80 9.04
CA GLU A 222 0.30 0.68 7.84
C GLU A 222 -0.57 0.32 6.64
N GLY A 223 -0.76 1.30 5.72
CA GLY A 223 -1.45 1.08 4.46
C GLY A 223 -0.56 0.40 3.41
N ALA A 224 -1.20 -0.28 2.49
CA ALA A 224 -0.58 -0.85 1.29
C ALA A 224 -1.12 -0.15 0.04
N GLN A 225 -0.40 -0.25 -1.09
CA GLN A 225 -0.72 0.44 -2.34
C GLN A 225 -0.76 1.97 -2.17
N GLY A 226 -1.67 2.67 -2.83
CA GLY A 226 -1.83 4.12 -2.73
C GLY A 226 -3.27 4.54 -3.04
N ALA A 227 -3.63 5.76 -2.66
CA ALA A 227 -5.01 6.27 -2.72
C ALA A 227 -5.60 6.29 -4.16
N LEU A 228 -4.75 6.48 -5.18
CA LEU A 228 -5.20 6.41 -6.58
C LEU A 228 -5.42 4.98 -7.10
N LEU A 229 -5.10 3.97 -6.28
CA LEU A 229 -5.45 2.55 -6.48
C LEU A 229 -6.63 2.08 -5.62
N ASP A 230 -7.26 2.97 -4.85
CA ASP A 230 -8.43 2.64 -4.03
C ASP A 230 -9.60 2.17 -4.89
N ILE A 231 -10.33 1.14 -4.44
CA ILE A 231 -11.44 0.54 -5.21
C ILE A 231 -12.56 1.54 -5.50
N ASP A 232 -12.83 2.48 -4.60
CA ASP A 232 -13.91 3.46 -4.70
C ASP A 232 -13.45 4.80 -5.26
N HIS A 233 -12.24 5.25 -4.90
CA HIS A 233 -11.74 6.61 -5.17
C HIS A 233 -10.60 6.66 -6.19
N GLY A 234 -10.05 5.51 -6.57
CA GLY A 234 -8.94 5.42 -7.52
C GLY A 234 -9.36 5.50 -8.97
N THR A 235 -8.40 5.18 -9.85
CA THR A 235 -8.58 5.21 -11.32
C THR A 235 -9.25 3.92 -11.83
N TYR A 236 -10.47 3.65 -11.36
CA TYR A 236 -11.25 2.46 -11.72
C TYR A 236 -11.41 2.33 -13.24
N PRO A 237 -11.26 1.12 -13.86
CA PRO A 237 -11.06 -0.18 -13.21
C PRO A 237 -9.60 -0.56 -12.89
N TYR A 238 -8.63 0.30 -13.16
CA TYR A 238 -7.20 0.05 -12.93
C TYR A 238 -6.82 0.38 -11.48
N VAL A 239 -7.35 -0.40 -10.55
CA VAL A 239 -7.24 -0.23 -9.09
C VAL A 239 -6.98 -1.57 -8.42
N THR A 240 -6.62 -1.55 -7.13
CA THR A 240 -6.68 -2.74 -6.27
C THR A 240 -8.11 -2.98 -5.80
N SER A 241 -8.40 -4.17 -5.30
CA SER A 241 -9.75 -4.53 -4.82
C SER A 241 -10.02 -4.17 -3.36
N SER A 242 -9.18 -3.31 -2.77
CA SER A 242 -9.30 -2.90 -1.37
C SER A 242 -9.41 -1.39 -1.21
N ASN A 243 -9.92 -0.95 -0.05
CA ASN A 243 -9.91 0.46 0.34
C ASN A 243 -8.54 0.83 0.91
N THR A 244 -7.77 1.59 0.11
CA THR A 244 -6.41 2.02 0.43
C THR A 244 -6.36 3.37 1.14
N THR A 245 -7.53 4.02 1.27
CA THR A 245 -7.69 5.31 1.94
C THR A 245 -7.61 5.17 3.47
N ALA A 246 -7.39 6.28 4.18
CA ALA A 246 -7.29 6.32 5.63
C ALA A 246 -8.56 5.79 6.33
N GLY A 247 -9.74 5.99 5.71
CA GLY A 247 -11.01 5.40 6.20
C GLY A 247 -10.97 3.87 6.25
N GLY A 248 -10.20 3.23 5.35
CA GLY A 248 -9.96 1.79 5.37
C GLY A 248 -9.27 1.29 6.64
N ALA A 249 -8.51 2.13 7.35
CA ALA A 249 -7.88 1.76 8.61
C ALA A 249 -8.93 1.47 9.69
N ALA A 250 -9.98 2.27 9.77
CA ALA A 250 -11.07 2.04 10.74
C ALA A 250 -11.82 0.73 10.43
N CYS A 251 -12.29 0.55 9.19
CA CYS A 251 -13.05 -0.65 8.81
C CYS A 251 -12.20 -1.93 8.85
N GLY A 252 -10.93 -1.82 8.46
CA GLY A 252 -10.03 -2.98 8.29
C GLY A 252 -9.31 -3.42 9.57
N SER A 253 -9.42 -2.66 10.67
CA SER A 253 -8.82 -2.99 11.95
C SER A 253 -9.84 -3.06 13.10
N GLY A 254 -11.05 -2.50 12.92
CA GLY A 254 -12.07 -2.40 13.96
C GLY A 254 -11.90 -1.21 14.92
N VAL A 255 -10.97 -0.30 14.62
CA VAL A 255 -10.82 0.96 15.37
C VAL A 255 -11.90 1.95 14.92
N GLY A 256 -12.43 2.73 15.85
CA GLY A 256 -13.40 3.79 15.53
C GLY A 256 -12.76 4.90 14.67
N PRO A 257 -13.48 5.48 13.69
CA PRO A 257 -12.88 6.49 12.79
C PRO A 257 -12.44 7.77 13.52
N ARG A 258 -13.03 8.10 14.68
CA ARG A 258 -12.62 9.23 15.51
C ARG A 258 -11.37 8.97 16.35
N ASP A 259 -10.92 7.74 16.32
CA ASP A 259 -9.74 7.28 17.03
C ASP A 259 -8.49 7.29 16.14
N LEU A 260 -8.60 7.78 14.92
CA LEU A 260 -7.48 8.04 14.01
C LEU A 260 -7.04 9.50 14.19
N ASP A 261 -5.94 9.69 14.93
CA ASP A 261 -5.55 11.03 15.40
C ASP A 261 -4.72 11.80 14.35
N TYR A 262 -4.01 11.08 13.48
CA TYR A 262 -3.09 11.67 12.51
C TYR A 262 -3.02 10.82 11.23
N VAL A 263 -3.08 11.47 10.07
CA VAL A 263 -2.90 10.80 8.77
C VAL A 263 -1.65 11.36 8.10
N LEU A 264 -0.62 10.54 7.96
CA LEU A 264 0.59 10.84 7.21
C LEU A 264 0.45 10.35 5.76
N GLY A 265 0.43 11.29 4.83
CA GLY A 265 0.41 11.01 3.40
C GLY A 265 1.82 10.88 2.84
N ILE A 266 2.18 9.72 2.31
CA ILE A 266 3.47 9.54 1.64
C ILE A 266 3.33 9.94 0.19
N VAL A 267 4.13 10.92 -0.22
CA VAL A 267 4.16 11.53 -1.54
C VAL A 267 5.54 11.35 -2.15
N LYS A 268 5.65 10.71 -3.29
CA LYS A 268 6.90 10.71 -4.06
C LYS A 268 7.05 12.08 -4.73
N ALA A 269 8.25 12.65 -4.72
CA ALA A 269 8.54 13.96 -5.31
C ALA A 269 8.24 14.08 -6.82
N TYR A 270 7.98 12.95 -7.46
CA TYR A 270 7.46 12.79 -8.83
C TYR A 270 6.37 11.71 -8.81
N THR A 271 5.88 11.28 -9.97
CA THR A 271 4.81 10.28 -10.00
C THR A 271 5.28 9.01 -10.70
N THR A 272 4.89 7.86 -10.17
CA THR A 272 5.12 6.56 -10.84
C THR A 272 3.86 5.72 -10.84
N ARG A 273 3.74 4.84 -11.85
CA ARG A 273 2.65 3.88 -11.96
C ARG A 273 3.14 2.54 -12.49
N VAL A 274 2.62 1.44 -11.95
CA VAL A 274 2.81 0.08 -12.48
C VAL A 274 1.55 -0.33 -13.22
N GLY A 275 1.72 -1.00 -14.38
CA GLY A 275 0.61 -1.56 -15.14
C GLY A 275 -0.16 -0.56 -15.99
N ALA A 276 -1.35 -0.96 -16.40
CA ALA A 276 -2.22 -0.18 -17.29
C ALA A 276 -2.98 0.93 -16.55
N GLY A 277 -3.68 1.75 -17.33
CA GLY A 277 -4.53 2.83 -16.85
C GLY A 277 -3.95 4.22 -17.08
N PRO A 278 -4.75 5.26 -16.85
CA PRO A 278 -4.41 6.65 -17.18
C PRO A 278 -3.24 7.17 -16.32
N PHE A 279 -2.42 8.00 -16.93
CA PHE A 279 -1.31 8.68 -16.28
C PHE A 279 -1.04 10.02 -16.98
N PRO A 280 -1.80 11.08 -16.68
CA PRO A 280 -1.74 12.33 -17.42
C PRO A 280 -0.35 12.97 -17.47
N THR A 281 0.43 12.88 -16.41
CA THR A 281 1.78 13.47 -16.33
C THR A 281 2.90 12.53 -16.74
N GLU A 282 2.61 11.40 -17.40
CA GLU A 282 3.62 10.43 -17.86
C GLU A 282 4.61 11.05 -18.85
N LEU A 283 5.87 10.67 -18.75
CA LEU A 283 6.96 11.15 -19.57
C LEU A 283 7.57 10.03 -20.43
N PHE A 284 7.85 10.38 -21.70
CA PHE A 284 8.45 9.47 -22.69
C PHE A 284 9.80 9.99 -23.19
N ASP A 285 10.30 11.08 -22.60
CA ASP A 285 11.50 11.80 -22.96
C ASP A 285 12.73 11.45 -22.07
N ALA A 286 13.77 12.28 -22.15
CA ALA A 286 14.98 12.15 -21.35
C ALA A 286 14.72 12.29 -19.85
N ASP A 287 13.78 13.15 -19.45
CA ASP A 287 13.41 13.36 -18.06
C ASP A 287 12.73 12.09 -17.48
N GLY A 288 11.81 11.49 -18.23
CA GLY A 288 11.18 10.23 -17.86
C GLY A 288 12.19 9.07 -17.74
N LYS A 289 13.20 9.05 -18.62
CA LYS A 289 14.30 8.09 -18.53
C LYS A 289 15.15 8.31 -17.28
N HIS A 290 15.52 9.56 -16.99
CA HIS A 290 16.27 9.94 -15.78
C HIS A 290 15.55 9.49 -14.51
N LEU A 291 14.26 9.82 -14.38
CA LEU A 291 13.45 9.41 -13.23
C LEU A 291 13.43 7.88 -13.05
N GLY A 292 13.27 7.14 -14.15
CA GLY A 292 13.24 5.67 -14.12
C GLY A 292 14.56 5.03 -13.72
N GLU A 293 15.68 5.52 -14.25
CA GLU A 293 17.02 4.97 -14.01
C GLU A 293 17.55 5.37 -12.63
N LYS A 294 17.56 6.68 -12.32
CA LYS A 294 18.07 7.19 -11.04
C LYS A 294 17.18 6.76 -9.87
N GLY A 295 15.87 6.70 -10.09
CA GLY A 295 14.91 6.22 -9.11
C GLY A 295 14.90 4.71 -8.91
N HIS A 296 15.59 3.92 -9.74
CA HIS A 296 15.51 2.45 -9.77
C HIS A 296 14.04 1.98 -9.79
N GLU A 297 13.25 2.55 -10.72
CA GLU A 297 11.80 2.37 -10.74
C GLU A 297 11.39 1.03 -11.35
N PHE A 298 11.51 -0.02 -10.51
CA PHE A 298 11.06 -1.39 -10.77
C PHE A 298 10.19 -1.87 -9.62
N GLY A 299 9.12 -2.59 -9.95
CA GLY A 299 8.19 -3.13 -8.95
C GLY A 299 8.87 -4.16 -8.04
N ALA A 300 8.82 -3.96 -6.72
CA ALA A 300 9.46 -4.84 -5.74
C ALA A 300 8.95 -6.29 -5.81
N THR A 301 7.68 -6.48 -6.17
CA THR A 301 7.03 -7.80 -6.23
C THR A 301 7.09 -8.45 -7.61
N THR A 302 6.94 -7.66 -8.68
CA THR A 302 6.80 -8.19 -10.05
C THR A 302 8.02 -7.94 -10.92
N GLY A 303 8.98 -7.13 -10.48
CA GLY A 303 10.14 -6.69 -11.26
C GLY A 303 9.79 -5.81 -12.48
N ARG A 304 8.52 -5.50 -12.73
CA ARG A 304 8.08 -4.69 -13.87
C ARG A 304 8.60 -3.26 -13.73
N ARG A 305 9.04 -2.67 -14.86
CA ARG A 305 9.40 -1.26 -14.92
C ARG A 305 8.18 -0.39 -14.60
N ARG A 306 8.37 0.62 -13.75
CA ARG A 306 7.36 1.64 -13.48
C ARG A 306 7.40 2.71 -14.57
N ARG A 307 6.24 3.17 -14.97
CA ARG A 307 6.02 4.37 -15.77
C ARG A 307 6.33 5.56 -14.89
N CYS A 308 7.00 6.59 -15.39
CA CYS A 308 7.43 7.76 -14.61
C CYS A 308 6.84 9.03 -15.22
N GLY A 309 6.57 10.02 -14.38
CA GLY A 309 6.04 11.31 -14.79
C GLY A 309 6.27 12.39 -13.75
N TRP A 310 5.99 13.64 -14.12
CA TRP A 310 6.06 14.77 -13.20
C TRP A 310 5.04 14.64 -12.06
N LEU A 311 5.28 15.37 -10.97
CA LEU A 311 4.34 15.43 -9.85
C LEU A 311 2.98 15.96 -10.32
N ASP A 312 1.95 15.19 -10.07
CA ASP A 312 0.56 15.49 -10.42
C ASP A 312 -0.18 16.06 -9.21
N MET A 313 -0.21 17.38 -9.11
CA MET A 313 -0.86 18.06 -8.00
C MET A 313 -2.39 18.01 -8.08
N VAL A 314 -2.96 17.79 -9.26
CA VAL A 314 -4.42 17.66 -9.41
C VAL A 314 -4.91 16.36 -8.76
N ALA A 315 -4.26 15.25 -9.08
CA ALA A 315 -4.53 13.96 -8.48
C ALA A 315 -4.16 13.94 -6.98
N LEU A 316 -3.02 14.54 -6.62
CA LEU A 316 -2.55 14.61 -5.24
C LEU A 316 -3.53 15.39 -4.35
N ARG A 317 -4.00 16.57 -4.74
CA ARG A 317 -4.98 17.36 -3.95
C ARG A 317 -6.24 16.55 -3.64
N ARG A 318 -6.77 15.81 -4.62
CA ARG A 318 -7.91 14.92 -4.40
C ARG A 318 -7.57 13.84 -3.38
N SER A 319 -6.41 13.20 -3.52
CA SER A 319 -5.94 12.17 -2.60
C SER A 319 -5.80 12.70 -1.17
N LEU A 320 -5.18 13.87 -0.99
CA LEU A 320 -5.03 14.51 0.32
C LEU A 320 -6.37 14.79 0.99
N ALA A 321 -7.34 15.31 0.21
CA ALA A 321 -8.67 15.67 0.70
C ALA A 321 -9.48 14.45 1.16
N ILE A 322 -9.56 13.37 0.34
CA ILE A 322 -10.34 12.16 0.69
C ILE A 322 -9.75 11.39 1.88
N ASN A 323 -8.48 11.63 2.18
CA ASN A 323 -7.77 10.99 3.28
C ASN A 323 -7.67 11.89 4.52
N SER A 324 -8.11 13.14 4.46
CA SER A 324 -7.92 14.13 5.53
C SER A 324 -6.46 14.17 6.01
N VAL A 325 -5.52 14.23 5.05
CA VAL A 325 -4.09 14.15 5.37
C VAL A 325 -3.67 15.30 6.27
N THR A 326 -3.08 14.98 7.41
CA THR A 326 -2.63 15.95 8.42
C THR A 326 -1.26 16.53 8.06
N GLY A 327 -0.38 15.69 7.53
CA GLY A 327 0.95 16.08 7.07
C GLY A 327 1.48 15.15 6.00
N MET A 328 2.43 15.64 5.20
CA MET A 328 3.05 14.89 4.11
C MET A 328 4.45 14.43 4.45
N CYS A 329 4.82 13.25 3.94
CA CYS A 329 6.21 12.82 3.82
C CYS A 329 6.60 12.82 2.34
N ILE A 330 7.54 13.69 1.95
CA ILE A 330 8.07 13.70 0.58
C ILE A 330 9.21 12.71 0.46
N THR A 331 9.12 11.79 -0.48
CA THR A 331 10.12 10.73 -0.71
C THR A 331 10.79 10.87 -2.06
N LYS A 332 11.95 10.23 -2.22
CA LYS A 332 12.67 10.19 -3.52
C LYS A 332 13.06 11.57 -4.05
N LEU A 333 13.31 12.52 -3.16
CA LEU A 333 13.72 13.88 -3.55
C LEU A 333 15.06 13.88 -4.29
N ASP A 334 15.97 13.02 -3.85
CA ASP A 334 17.30 12.77 -4.42
C ASP A 334 17.28 12.36 -5.90
N VAL A 335 16.19 11.79 -6.36
CA VAL A 335 16.02 11.39 -7.77
C VAL A 335 15.92 12.60 -8.69
N LEU A 336 15.46 13.74 -8.19
CA LEU A 336 15.35 14.99 -8.95
C LEU A 336 16.69 15.74 -9.08
N ASP A 337 17.73 15.38 -8.29
CA ASP A 337 19.05 16.02 -8.37
C ASP A 337 19.64 15.91 -9.79
N GLY A 338 20.14 17.00 -10.32
CA GLY A 338 20.74 17.09 -11.65
C GLY A 338 19.77 17.44 -12.79
N LEU A 339 18.46 17.54 -12.51
CA LEU A 339 17.50 18.06 -13.48
C LEU A 339 17.54 19.60 -13.49
N PRO A 340 17.67 20.24 -14.68
CA PRO A 340 17.77 21.70 -14.75
C PRO A 340 16.41 22.41 -14.52
N THR A 341 15.32 21.73 -14.84
CA THR A 341 13.95 22.25 -14.72
C THR A 341 13.05 21.14 -14.22
N LEU A 342 12.15 21.47 -13.30
CA LEU A 342 11.11 20.58 -12.81
C LEU A 342 9.74 21.11 -13.22
N ARG A 343 8.77 20.21 -13.36
CA ARG A 343 7.39 20.58 -13.67
C ARG A 343 6.43 19.98 -12.65
N ILE A 344 5.39 20.74 -12.32
CA ILE A 344 4.28 20.30 -11.47
C ILE A 344 2.99 20.46 -12.28
N GLY A 345 2.25 19.36 -12.47
CA GLY A 345 0.92 19.40 -13.10
C GLY A 345 -0.10 20.03 -12.16
N VAL A 346 -0.61 21.22 -12.48
CA VAL A 346 -1.49 22.00 -11.60
C VAL A 346 -2.94 22.02 -12.03
N ALA A 347 -3.20 21.71 -13.30
CA ALA A 347 -4.52 21.58 -13.90
C ALA A 347 -4.48 20.56 -15.04
N TYR A 348 -5.65 20.15 -15.53
CA TYR A 348 -5.78 19.38 -16.75
C TYR A 348 -6.62 20.16 -17.77
N ARG A 349 -6.30 19.99 -19.04
CA ARG A 349 -7.17 20.31 -20.14
C ARG A 349 -7.99 19.06 -20.50
N LEU A 350 -9.29 19.14 -20.33
CA LEU A 350 -10.23 18.06 -20.66
C LEU A 350 -11.31 18.64 -21.61
N ASP A 351 -11.37 18.10 -22.83
CA ASP A 351 -12.33 18.53 -23.87
C ASP A 351 -12.33 20.07 -24.09
N GLY A 352 -11.13 20.67 -24.12
CA GLY A 352 -10.93 22.11 -24.31
C GLY A 352 -11.19 23.00 -23.09
N ARG A 353 -11.50 22.42 -21.93
CA ARG A 353 -11.74 23.14 -20.66
C ARG A 353 -10.63 22.85 -19.67
N THR A 354 -10.16 23.86 -18.96
CA THR A 354 -9.25 23.68 -17.83
C THR A 354 -10.01 23.22 -16.60
N VAL A 355 -9.56 22.11 -16.02
CA VAL A 355 -10.10 21.52 -14.78
C VAL A 355 -9.00 21.39 -13.74
N THR A 356 -9.30 21.75 -12.49
CA THR A 356 -8.36 21.75 -11.36
C THR A 356 -8.65 20.63 -10.35
N SER A 357 -9.70 19.85 -10.59
CA SER A 357 -10.04 18.65 -9.83
C SER A 357 -9.93 17.41 -10.71
N SER A 358 -9.38 16.33 -10.17
CA SER A 358 -9.23 15.09 -10.89
C SER A 358 -10.59 14.51 -11.29
N PRO A 359 -10.83 14.24 -12.58
CA PRO A 359 -12.07 13.62 -13.02
C PRO A 359 -12.21 12.19 -12.46
N VAL A 360 -13.43 11.71 -12.38
CA VAL A 360 -13.73 10.35 -11.91
C VAL A 360 -13.81 9.41 -13.12
N GLY A 361 -13.13 8.26 -13.01
CA GLY A 361 -13.08 7.24 -14.05
C GLY A 361 -11.87 7.35 -14.96
N ALA A 362 -11.37 6.17 -15.36
CA ALA A 362 -10.17 6.06 -16.19
C ALA A 362 -10.35 6.72 -17.56
N ASP A 363 -11.51 6.55 -18.20
CA ASP A 363 -11.78 7.06 -19.54
C ASP A 363 -11.69 8.59 -19.64
N LEU A 364 -12.17 9.30 -18.59
CA LEU A 364 -12.04 10.76 -18.53
C LEU A 364 -10.60 11.17 -18.26
N MET A 365 -9.94 10.48 -17.33
CA MET A 365 -8.58 10.80 -16.96
C MET A 365 -7.56 10.54 -18.09
N GLU A 366 -7.83 9.55 -18.96
CA GLU A 366 -7.01 9.22 -20.12
C GLU A 366 -7.03 10.32 -21.20
N ARG A 367 -8.11 11.14 -21.24
CA ARG A 367 -8.23 12.30 -22.14
C ARG A 367 -7.66 13.60 -21.55
N CYS A 368 -7.18 13.57 -20.31
CA CYS A 368 -6.62 14.74 -19.66
C CYS A 368 -5.23 15.04 -20.18
N GLU A 369 -5.01 16.27 -20.62
CA GLU A 369 -3.71 16.83 -20.94
C GLU A 369 -3.23 17.70 -19.77
N PRO A 370 -2.06 17.45 -19.16
CA PRO A 370 -1.62 18.22 -18.01
C PRO A 370 -1.17 19.62 -18.39
N GLU A 371 -1.57 20.60 -17.57
CA GLU A 371 -1.06 21.97 -17.59
C GLU A 371 -0.02 22.11 -16.46
N TYR A 372 1.20 22.54 -16.81
CA TYR A 372 2.33 22.57 -15.90
C TYR A 372 2.70 23.98 -15.48
N ILE A 373 3.20 24.10 -14.25
CA ILE A 373 4.12 25.18 -13.87
C ILE A 373 5.54 24.65 -13.92
N GLU A 374 6.48 25.49 -14.34
CA GLU A 374 7.91 25.19 -14.34
C GLU A 374 8.58 25.79 -13.11
N MET A 375 9.56 25.06 -12.58
CA MET A 375 10.37 25.49 -11.46
C MET A 375 11.85 25.22 -11.75
N PRO A 376 12.77 26.05 -11.24
CA PRO A 376 14.20 25.75 -11.32
C PRO A 376 14.51 24.42 -10.67
N GLY A 377 15.30 23.58 -11.33
CA GLY A 377 15.91 22.42 -10.74
C GLY A 377 17.20 22.76 -9.98
N TRP A 378 17.94 21.75 -9.61
CA TRP A 378 19.22 21.91 -8.88
C TRP A 378 20.23 20.86 -9.32
N SER A 379 21.51 21.23 -9.23
CA SER A 379 22.64 20.36 -9.58
C SER A 379 23.28 19.70 -8.36
N GLU A 380 23.12 20.30 -7.21
CA GLU A 380 23.66 19.82 -5.94
C GLU A 380 22.95 18.57 -5.46
N SER A 381 23.67 17.72 -4.72
CA SER A 381 23.07 16.54 -4.13
C SER A 381 22.21 16.89 -2.90
N THR A 382 21.01 16.33 -2.84
CA THR A 382 20.15 16.37 -1.66
C THR A 382 20.42 15.20 -0.71
N VAL A 383 21.17 14.17 -1.15
CA VAL A 383 21.48 12.99 -0.34
C VAL A 383 22.28 13.38 0.90
N GLY A 384 21.86 12.87 2.05
CA GLY A 384 22.54 13.10 3.33
C GLY A 384 22.19 14.42 4.04
N ALA A 385 21.28 15.24 3.49
CA ALA A 385 20.73 16.40 4.19
C ALA A 385 20.09 15.96 5.53
N ARG A 386 20.38 16.69 6.60
CA ARG A 386 19.89 16.40 7.96
C ARG A 386 18.90 17.45 8.46
N SER A 387 18.84 18.58 7.80
CA SER A 387 17.91 19.67 8.07
C SER A 387 17.37 20.26 6.77
N LYS A 388 16.27 21.03 6.85
CA LYS A 388 15.73 21.73 5.69
C LYS A 388 16.72 22.74 5.11
N GLN A 389 17.57 23.32 5.97
CA GLN A 389 18.59 24.30 5.61
C GLN A 389 19.75 23.70 4.82
N ASP A 390 20.01 22.41 4.94
CA ASP A 390 21.07 21.72 4.18
C ASP A 390 20.65 21.50 2.70
N LEU A 391 19.35 21.63 2.39
CA LEU A 391 18.84 21.46 1.05
C LEU A 391 19.15 22.69 0.16
N PRO A 392 19.47 22.51 -1.13
CA PRO A 392 19.61 23.61 -2.08
C PRO A 392 18.40 24.56 -2.07
N ALA A 393 18.62 25.84 -2.33
CA ALA A 393 17.57 26.86 -2.31
C ALA A 393 16.42 26.51 -3.29
N ALA A 394 16.73 25.98 -4.47
CA ALA A 394 15.72 25.54 -5.44
C ALA A 394 14.90 24.35 -4.92
N THR A 395 15.53 23.42 -4.21
CA THR A 395 14.85 22.30 -3.55
C THR A 395 13.88 22.79 -2.48
N GLN A 396 14.32 23.75 -1.64
CA GLN A 396 13.45 24.35 -0.63
C GLN A 396 12.25 25.07 -1.26
N ALA A 397 12.47 25.78 -2.38
CA ALA A 397 11.40 26.43 -3.15
C ALA A 397 10.42 25.43 -3.74
N TYR A 398 10.90 24.29 -4.26
CA TYR A 398 10.05 23.20 -4.76
C TYR A 398 9.16 22.62 -3.66
N LEU A 399 9.73 22.32 -2.49
CA LEU A 399 8.97 21.82 -1.34
C LEU A 399 7.93 22.85 -0.84
N ALA A 400 8.32 24.14 -0.73
CA ALA A 400 7.40 25.21 -0.35
C ALA A 400 6.24 25.34 -1.35
N ARG A 401 6.52 25.17 -2.65
CA ARG A 401 5.48 25.20 -3.68
C ARG A 401 4.50 24.02 -3.57
N ILE A 402 4.99 22.84 -3.20
CA ILE A 402 4.12 21.68 -2.91
C ILE A 402 3.20 21.97 -1.72
N GLU A 403 3.74 22.54 -0.64
CA GLU A 403 2.93 22.94 0.54
C GLU A 403 1.86 23.97 0.15
N GLU A 404 2.24 25.01 -0.57
CA GLU A 404 1.32 26.06 -1.03
C GLU A 404 0.20 25.49 -1.91
N LEU A 405 0.54 24.65 -2.90
CA LEU A 405 -0.43 24.10 -3.84
C LEU A 405 -1.34 23.04 -3.19
N SER A 406 -0.86 22.33 -2.19
CA SER A 406 -1.61 21.25 -1.51
C SER A 406 -2.44 21.77 -0.33
N GLY A 407 -1.98 22.84 0.33
CA GLY A 407 -2.52 23.33 1.60
C GLY A 407 -2.23 22.41 2.80
N VAL A 408 -1.32 21.43 2.65
CA VAL A 408 -0.95 20.48 3.69
C VAL A 408 0.54 20.61 3.98
N PRO A 409 0.98 20.65 5.26
CA PRO A 409 2.39 20.80 5.62
C PRO A 409 3.20 19.56 5.26
N ILE A 410 4.50 19.76 4.98
CA ILE A 410 5.48 18.69 4.85
C ILE A 410 6.13 18.47 6.21
N ASP A 411 5.94 17.29 6.77
CA ASP A 411 6.47 16.92 8.09
C ASP A 411 7.77 16.14 8.01
N ILE A 412 7.95 15.38 6.92
CA ILE A 412 9.10 14.51 6.72
C ILE A 412 9.61 14.65 5.29
N ILE A 413 10.93 14.70 5.11
CA ILE A 413 11.59 14.72 3.81
C ILE A 413 12.60 13.58 3.76
N SER A 414 12.43 12.65 2.82
CA SER A 414 13.37 11.55 2.58
C SER A 414 14.29 11.91 1.42
N THR A 415 15.57 12.00 1.70
CA THR A 415 16.64 12.47 0.81
C THR A 415 17.54 11.35 0.29
N GLY A 416 17.19 10.09 0.51
CA GLY A 416 17.95 8.92 0.07
C GLY A 416 17.30 7.61 0.50
N PRO A 417 17.87 6.47 0.11
CA PRO A 417 17.31 5.15 0.42
C PRO A 417 17.52 4.72 1.88
N ASP A 418 18.59 5.21 2.53
CA ASP A 418 18.89 4.86 3.91
C ASP A 418 17.92 5.53 4.88
N ARG A 419 17.67 4.87 6.00
CA ARG A 419 16.84 5.40 7.08
C ARG A 419 17.37 6.75 7.61
N ALA A 420 18.68 6.88 7.71
CA ALA A 420 19.34 8.09 8.17
C ALA A 420 19.20 9.28 7.20
N ASP A 421 18.89 9.03 5.92
CA ASP A 421 18.67 10.08 4.91
C ASP A 421 17.25 10.63 5.01
N THR A 422 16.92 11.17 6.18
CA THR A 422 15.57 11.67 6.46
C THR A 422 15.63 12.90 7.37
N VAL A 423 14.95 13.96 6.93
CA VAL A 423 14.72 15.18 7.72
C VAL A 423 13.32 15.11 8.32
N ILE A 424 13.22 15.16 9.65
CA ILE A 424 11.95 15.19 10.38
C ILE A 424 11.72 16.64 10.83
N LEU A 425 10.73 17.30 10.26
CA LEU A 425 10.31 18.66 10.64
C LEU A 425 9.28 18.62 11.76
N ARG A 426 8.36 17.65 11.70
CA ARG A 426 7.37 17.34 12.75
C ARG A 426 7.18 15.82 12.82
N HIS A 427 7.24 15.28 14.01
CA HIS A 427 7.05 13.84 14.19
C HIS A 427 5.58 13.50 14.43
N PRO A 428 4.92 12.59 13.64
CA PRO A 428 3.49 12.32 13.75
C PRO A 428 2.99 11.89 15.13
N PHE A 429 3.85 11.26 15.94
CA PHE A 429 3.54 10.85 17.32
C PHE A 429 3.80 11.94 18.38
N GLU A 430 4.32 13.09 18.02
CA GLU A 430 4.48 14.20 18.95
C GLU A 430 3.14 14.92 19.19
N PRO A 431 2.93 15.50 20.37
CA PRO A 431 1.79 16.39 20.62
C PRO A 431 1.78 17.56 19.61
N ASP A 432 0.58 18.03 19.29
CA ASP A 432 0.42 19.23 18.46
C ASP A 432 0.86 20.47 19.21
#